data_a194021501ba0fea6136f93b3ad6d8cd
#
_entry.id   a194021501ba0fea6136f93b3ad6d8cd
#
_cell.length_a   1.000
_cell.length_b   1.000
_cell.length_c   1.000
_cell.angle_alpha   90.00
_cell.angle_beta   90.00
_cell.angle_gamma   90.00
#
_symmetry.space_group_name_H-M   'P 1'
#
loop_
_entity.id
_entity.type
_entity.pdbx_description
1 polymer ?
#
loop_
_entity_poly.entity_id
_entity_poly.type
_entity_poly.pdbx_seq_one_letter_code
_entity_poly.pdbx_strand_id
1 'polypeptide(L)'
;MGTRRKLDIILGRAGSGKTYECLRMMTEHMAQAPLGPALVMIVPEHMTYKAERELAAAANGRGTMRGYVFGFRRLAWRLLSDSGQTARPRLTAVGKRLLLKKIIEERGEDLTVLKRAAQQRGFTAALAKAIEELKSYGGTPEQLDEAAKAVGKGYLNQKLTDIATLYWEFQKATAGRY
;
A
#
# COMPACT_ATOMS: atom_id res chain seq x y z
N MET A 1 -24.85 1.05 -23.75
CA MET A 1 -24.18 2.34 -24.03
C MET A 1 -23.00 2.47 -23.09
N GLY A 2 -21.75 2.32 -23.57
CA GLY A 2 -20.57 2.41 -22.74
C GLY A 2 -20.32 3.87 -22.35
N THR A 3 -20.33 4.13 -21.05
CA THR A 3 -20.01 5.44 -20.50
C THR A 3 -18.57 5.78 -20.87
N ARG A 4 -18.40 6.79 -21.73
CA ARG A 4 -17.08 7.26 -22.16
C ARG A 4 -16.32 7.77 -20.92
N ARG A 5 -15.26 7.09 -20.52
CA ARG A 5 -14.43 7.51 -19.40
C ARG A 5 -13.74 8.83 -19.79
N LYS A 6 -13.87 9.85 -18.95
CA LYS A 6 -13.24 11.15 -19.14
C LYS A 6 -12.16 11.33 -18.08
N LEU A 7 -11.02 11.86 -18.48
CA LEU A 7 -9.94 12.27 -17.60
C LEU A 7 -9.76 13.78 -17.74
N ASP A 8 -9.93 14.52 -16.65
CA ASP A 8 -9.66 15.95 -16.55
C ASP A 8 -8.38 16.16 -15.72
N ILE A 9 -7.45 16.95 -16.22
CA ILE A 9 -6.17 17.24 -15.55
C ILE A 9 -6.14 18.71 -15.16
N ILE A 10 -6.02 19.01 -13.86
CA ILE A 10 -5.90 20.35 -13.32
C ILE A 10 -4.42 20.66 -13.08
N LEU A 11 -3.88 21.60 -13.85
CA LEU A 11 -2.48 22.02 -13.77
C LEU A 11 -2.36 23.37 -13.06
N GLY A 12 -1.30 23.54 -12.28
CA GLY A 12 -1.01 24.81 -11.60
C GLY A 12 0.13 24.68 -10.57
N ARG A 13 0.71 25.82 -10.20
CA ARG A 13 1.75 25.88 -9.14
C ARG A 13 1.17 25.53 -7.77
N ALA A 14 2.03 25.28 -6.77
CA ALA A 14 1.58 25.17 -5.38
C ALA A 14 0.79 26.41 -4.96
N GLY A 15 -0.33 26.24 -4.27
CA GLY A 15 -1.19 27.35 -3.85
C GLY A 15 -2.15 27.92 -4.91
N SER A 16 -2.14 27.42 -6.15
CA SER A 16 -3.01 27.94 -7.24
C SER A 16 -4.49 27.54 -7.15
N GLY A 17 -4.93 26.92 -6.05
CA GLY A 17 -6.34 26.57 -5.85
C GLY A 17 -6.79 25.24 -6.45
N LYS A 18 -5.87 24.36 -6.89
CA LYS A 18 -6.23 23.04 -7.46
C LYS A 18 -7.14 22.21 -6.55
N THR A 19 -6.82 22.14 -5.27
CA THR A 19 -7.64 21.43 -4.28
C THR A 19 -9.01 22.06 -4.12
N TYR A 20 -9.07 23.40 -4.11
CA TYR A 20 -10.33 24.14 -4.07
C TYR A 20 -11.21 23.79 -5.27
N GLU A 21 -10.63 23.73 -6.46
CA GLU A 21 -11.35 23.37 -7.67
C GLU A 21 -11.90 21.94 -7.63
N CYS A 22 -11.10 20.97 -7.13
CA CYS A 22 -11.58 19.60 -6.90
C CYS A 22 -12.78 19.57 -5.92
N LEU A 23 -12.71 20.31 -4.83
CA LEU A 23 -13.79 20.39 -3.85
C LEU A 23 -15.04 21.06 -4.44
N ARG A 24 -14.86 22.13 -5.22
CA ARG A 24 -15.96 22.82 -5.94
C ARG A 24 -16.67 21.83 -6.87
N MET A 25 -15.91 21.12 -7.70
CA MET A 25 -16.48 20.12 -8.63
C MET A 25 -17.24 19.03 -7.85
N MET A 26 -16.70 18.51 -6.75
CA MET A 26 -17.38 17.52 -5.94
C MET A 26 -18.68 18.04 -5.34
N THR A 27 -18.67 19.24 -4.77
CA THR A 27 -19.87 19.84 -4.16
C THR A 27 -20.95 20.17 -5.18
N GLU A 28 -20.58 20.64 -6.37
CA GLU A 28 -21.51 20.85 -7.48
C GLU A 28 -22.16 19.55 -7.94
N HIS A 29 -21.36 18.51 -8.14
CA HIS A 29 -21.90 17.19 -8.49
C HIS A 29 -22.82 16.61 -7.40
N MET A 30 -22.48 16.80 -6.12
CA MET A 30 -23.34 16.38 -5.02
C MET A 30 -24.66 17.15 -4.99
N ALA A 31 -24.63 18.46 -5.28
CA ALA A 31 -25.83 19.29 -5.32
C ALA A 31 -26.76 18.91 -6.48
N GLN A 32 -26.21 18.59 -7.65
CA GLN A 32 -26.99 18.20 -8.83
C GLN A 32 -27.66 16.83 -8.67
N ALA A 33 -27.03 15.89 -7.98
CA ALA A 33 -27.57 14.54 -7.79
C ALA A 33 -27.26 14.05 -6.37
N PRO A 34 -28.05 14.41 -5.35
CA PRO A 34 -27.78 14.03 -3.95
C PRO A 34 -27.70 12.52 -3.70
N LEU A 35 -28.46 11.72 -4.43
CA LEU A 35 -28.48 10.24 -4.35
C LEU A 35 -27.71 9.57 -5.50
N GLY A 36 -26.82 10.28 -6.18
CA GLY A 36 -26.02 9.75 -7.26
C GLY A 36 -24.90 8.78 -6.78
N PRO A 37 -24.06 8.30 -7.71
CA PRO A 37 -22.95 7.43 -7.37
C PRO A 37 -21.93 8.11 -6.44
N ALA A 38 -21.17 7.32 -5.67
CA ALA A 38 -20.17 7.80 -4.74
C ALA A 38 -19.10 8.66 -5.47
N LEU A 39 -18.77 9.80 -4.89
CA LEU A 39 -17.67 10.66 -5.31
C LEU A 39 -16.50 10.45 -4.34
N VAL A 40 -15.35 10.13 -4.86
CA VAL A 40 -14.18 9.80 -4.04
C VAL A 40 -13.04 10.77 -4.33
N MET A 41 -12.56 11.43 -3.28
CA MET A 41 -11.33 12.21 -3.31
C MET A 41 -10.20 11.38 -2.68
N ILE A 42 -9.12 11.17 -3.42
CA ILE A 42 -7.96 10.44 -2.94
C ILE A 42 -6.87 11.44 -2.59
N VAL A 43 -6.39 11.36 -1.34
CA VAL A 43 -5.34 12.24 -0.81
C VAL A 43 -4.30 11.42 -0.03
N PRO A 44 -3.08 11.94 0.21
CA PRO A 44 -2.15 11.32 1.15
C PRO A 44 -2.79 11.09 2.52
N GLU A 45 -2.46 10.00 3.20
CA GLU A 45 -3.10 9.60 4.47
C GLU A 45 -3.10 10.72 5.53
N HIS A 46 -2.01 11.48 5.66
CA HIS A 46 -1.91 12.59 6.61
C HIS A 46 -2.76 13.81 6.25
N MET A 47 -3.30 13.88 5.03
CA MET A 47 -4.16 14.97 4.55
C MET A 47 -5.65 14.64 4.66
N THR A 48 -6.02 13.40 4.98
CA THR A 48 -7.43 12.95 4.94
C THR A 48 -8.32 13.79 5.84
N TYR A 49 -7.93 14.02 7.09
CA TYR A 49 -8.71 14.84 8.03
C TYR A 49 -8.92 16.27 7.55
N LYS A 50 -7.86 16.89 7.01
CA LYS A 50 -7.95 18.25 6.47
C LYS A 50 -8.92 18.30 5.29
N ALA A 51 -8.78 17.36 4.35
CA ALA A 51 -9.64 17.31 3.17
C ALA A 51 -11.11 16.98 3.51
N GLU A 52 -11.37 16.12 4.51
CA GLU A 52 -12.73 15.86 5.01
C GLU A 52 -13.36 17.13 5.59
N ARG A 53 -12.61 17.90 6.39
CA ARG A 53 -13.07 19.20 6.91
C ARG A 53 -13.37 20.21 5.82
N GLU A 54 -12.48 20.34 4.84
CA GLU A 54 -12.63 21.26 3.71
C GLU A 54 -13.84 20.87 2.86
N LEU A 55 -14.06 19.57 2.61
CA LEU A 55 -15.24 19.07 1.89
C LEU A 55 -16.54 19.38 2.66
N ALA A 56 -16.57 19.14 3.96
CA ALA A 56 -17.71 19.44 4.80
C ALA A 56 -18.03 20.94 4.84
N ALA A 57 -17.00 21.79 4.93
CA ALA A 57 -17.16 23.25 4.88
C ALA A 57 -17.67 23.72 3.50
N ALA A 58 -17.13 23.17 2.41
CA ALA A 58 -17.56 23.50 1.03
C ALA A 58 -19.00 23.07 0.73
N ALA A 59 -19.51 22.04 1.44
CA ALA A 59 -20.89 21.57 1.30
C ALA A 59 -21.93 22.49 1.98
N ASN A 60 -21.50 23.55 2.66
CA ASN A 60 -22.37 24.58 3.27
C ASN A 60 -23.55 23.99 4.09
N GLY A 61 -23.29 23.00 4.93
CA GLY A 61 -24.28 22.34 5.79
C GLY A 61 -25.26 21.39 5.06
N ARG A 62 -25.14 21.21 3.74
CA ARG A 62 -25.97 20.28 2.94
C ARG A 62 -25.61 18.81 3.15
N GLY A 63 -24.53 18.56 3.89
CA GLY A 63 -23.99 17.21 4.10
C GLY A 63 -23.19 16.67 2.92
N THR A 64 -22.50 15.58 3.15
CA THR A 64 -21.60 14.93 2.18
C THR A 64 -21.97 13.44 2.00
N MET A 65 -23.27 13.12 1.91
CA MET A 65 -23.76 11.73 1.93
C MET A 65 -23.07 10.79 0.95
N ARG A 66 -22.65 11.28 -0.20
CA ARG A 66 -21.94 10.47 -1.22
C ARG A 66 -20.52 10.96 -1.52
N GLY A 67 -20.04 11.99 -0.82
CA GLY A 67 -18.69 12.50 -0.91
C GLY A 67 -17.78 11.84 0.12
N TYR A 68 -16.74 11.15 -0.34
CA TYR A 68 -15.79 10.43 0.51
C TYR A 68 -14.39 10.93 0.27
N VAL A 69 -13.60 11.02 1.35
CA VAL A 69 -12.16 11.31 1.27
C VAL A 69 -11.40 10.09 1.79
N PHE A 70 -10.52 9.56 0.98
CA PHE A 70 -9.73 8.37 1.34
C PHE A 70 -8.24 8.59 1.07
N GLY A 71 -7.39 7.98 1.90
CA GLY A 71 -6.06 7.57 1.48
C GLY A 71 -6.14 6.24 0.71
N PHE A 72 -5.10 5.91 -0.04
CA PHE A 72 -5.10 4.67 -0.84
C PHE A 72 -5.37 3.42 -0.01
N ARG A 73 -4.88 3.34 1.22
CA ARG A 73 -5.08 2.20 2.10
C ARG A 73 -6.53 2.04 2.55
N ARG A 74 -7.18 3.14 2.93
CA ARG A 74 -8.61 3.14 3.31
C ARG A 74 -9.50 2.81 2.12
N LEU A 75 -9.16 3.34 0.93
CA LEU A 75 -9.88 3.02 -0.31
C LEU A 75 -9.77 1.53 -0.65
N ALA A 76 -8.56 0.96 -0.62
CA ALA A 76 -8.35 -0.46 -0.87
C ALA A 76 -9.16 -1.34 0.11
N TRP A 77 -9.14 -0.99 1.39
CA TRP A 77 -9.92 -1.71 2.40
C TRP A 77 -11.42 -1.62 2.12
N ARG A 78 -11.93 -0.44 1.76
CA ARG A 78 -13.34 -0.23 1.42
C ARG A 78 -13.75 -1.09 0.23
N LEU A 79 -12.96 -1.07 -0.86
CA LEU A 79 -13.24 -1.85 -2.06
C LEU A 79 -13.25 -3.37 -1.77
N LEU A 80 -12.31 -3.86 -0.96
CA LEU A 80 -12.27 -5.26 -0.55
C LEU A 80 -13.48 -5.64 0.30
N SER A 81 -13.90 -4.77 1.22
CA SER A 81 -15.09 -4.98 2.05
C SER A 81 -16.37 -4.99 1.21
N ASP A 82 -16.51 -4.04 0.29
CA ASP A 82 -17.69 -3.92 -0.57
C ASP A 82 -17.81 -5.08 -1.59
N SER A 83 -16.69 -5.73 -1.95
CA SER A 83 -16.66 -6.91 -2.83
C SER A 83 -17.00 -8.22 -2.13
N GLY A 84 -17.38 -8.18 -0.84
CA GLY A 84 -17.70 -9.38 -0.05
C GLY A 84 -16.48 -10.25 0.28
N GLN A 85 -15.28 -9.82 -0.10
CA GLN A 85 -14.06 -10.46 0.36
C GLN A 85 -13.89 -10.06 1.83
N THR A 86 -14.18 -10.99 2.72
CA THR A 86 -13.90 -10.83 4.16
C THR A 86 -12.46 -10.36 4.31
N ALA A 87 -12.28 -9.18 4.87
CA ALA A 87 -10.96 -8.62 5.09
C ALA A 87 -10.14 -9.63 5.91
N ARG A 88 -9.17 -10.27 5.28
CA ARG A 88 -8.26 -11.17 5.98
C ARG A 88 -7.60 -10.41 7.13
N PRO A 89 -7.38 -11.04 8.29
CA PRO A 89 -6.75 -10.35 9.41
C PRO A 89 -5.38 -9.81 8.98
N ARG A 90 -5.14 -8.53 9.29
CA ARG A 90 -3.87 -7.90 8.93
C ARG A 90 -2.75 -8.35 9.86
N LEU A 91 -1.66 -8.77 9.28
CA LEU A 91 -0.44 -9.00 10.05
C LEU A 91 0.10 -7.66 10.58
N THR A 92 0.11 -7.48 11.90
CA THR A 92 0.64 -6.28 12.53
C THR A 92 2.15 -6.16 12.32
N ALA A 93 2.74 -4.97 12.53
CA ALA A 93 4.19 -4.80 12.46
C ALA A 93 4.94 -5.71 13.45
N VAL A 94 4.36 -5.96 14.61
CA VAL A 94 4.92 -6.90 15.60
C VAL A 94 4.79 -8.34 15.09
N GLY A 95 3.62 -8.73 14.60
CA GLY A 95 3.37 -10.06 14.04
C GLY A 95 4.29 -10.37 12.86
N LYS A 96 4.53 -9.40 11.95
CA LYS A 96 5.52 -9.56 10.86
C LYS A 96 6.91 -9.85 11.38
N ARG A 97 7.36 -9.08 12.38
CA ARG A 97 8.69 -9.28 12.97
C ARG A 97 8.82 -10.63 13.67
N LEU A 98 7.79 -11.05 14.41
CA LEU A 98 7.79 -12.36 15.07
C LEU A 98 7.83 -13.50 14.04
N LEU A 99 7.02 -13.40 12.98
CA LEU A 99 7.02 -14.38 11.89
C LEU A 99 8.38 -14.45 11.19
N LEU A 100 8.94 -13.29 10.82
CA LEU A 100 10.26 -13.23 10.20
C LEU A 100 11.37 -13.74 11.13
N LYS A 101 11.28 -13.47 12.44
CA LYS A 101 12.23 -14.02 13.40
C LYS A 101 12.18 -15.53 13.41
N LYS A 102 10.99 -16.12 13.44
CA LYS A 102 10.82 -17.59 13.34
C LYS A 102 11.40 -18.16 12.05
N ILE A 103 11.12 -17.52 10.90
CA ILE A 103 11.68 -17.94 9.60
C ILE A 103 13.21 -17.88 9.61
N ILE A 104 13.81 -16.83 10.20
CA ILE A 104 15.26 -16.69 10.33
C ILE A 104 15.84 -17.78 11.22
N GLU A 105 15.16 -18.14 12.31
CA GLU A 105 15.58 -19.25 13.20
C GLU A 105 15.52 -20.62 12.48
N GLU A 106 14.53 -20.83 11.62
CA GLU A 106 14.35 -22.07 10.87
C GLU A 106 15.28 -22.18 9.64
N ARG A 107 15.56 -21.05 8.96
CA ARG A 107 16.29 -21.01 7.68
C ARG A 107 17.64 -20.27 7.73
N GLY A 108 18.01 -19.76 8.89
CA GLY A 108 19.24 -18.95 9.02
C GLY A 108 20.52 -19.72 8.67
N GLU A 109 20.52 -21.04 8.86
CA GLU A 109 21.66 -21.89 8.50
C GLU A 109 21.80 -22.08 6.97
N ASP A 110 20.69 -21.95 6.21
CA ASP A 110 20.67 -22.07 4.74
C ASP A 110 21.19 -20.79 4.06
N LEU A 111 21.35 -19.68 4.80
CA LEU A 111 21.82 -18.40 4.27
C LEU A 111 23.33 -18.42 4.05
N THR A 112 23.75 -17.78 2.96
CA THR A 112 25.17 -17.71 2.56
C THR A 112 25.87 -16.52 3.19
N VAL A 113 25.53 -15.31 2.74
CA VAL A 113 26.19 -14.05 3.18
C VAL A 113 25.46 -13.37 4.30
N LEU A 114 24.16 -13.57 4.44
CA LEU A 114 23.36 -12.97 5.50
C LEU A 114 23.33 -13.80 6.79
N LYS A 115 23.91 -14.98 6.83
CA LYS A 115 23.93 -15.89 8.00
C LYS A 115 24.40 -15.20 9.30
N ARG A 116 25.51 -14.46 9.26
CA ARG A 116 26.01 -13.70 10.42
C ARG A 116 25.13 -12.50 10.76
N ALA A 117 24.65 -11.80 9.74
CA ALA A 117 23.79 -10.63 9.94
C ALA A 117 22.44 -11.04 10.52
N ALA A 118 21.92 -12.20 10.17
CA ALA A 118 20.65 -12.75 10.65
C ALA A 118 20.60 -12.92 12.18
N GLN A 119 21.76 -13.12 12.81
CA GLN A 119 21.89 -13.24 14.26
C GLN A 119 21.95 -11.89 15.00
N GLN A 120 22.12 -10.78 14.27
CA GLN A 120 22.26 -9.46 14.88
C GLN A 120 20.91 -8.83 15.25
N ARG A 121 20.93 -8.06 16.35
CA ARG A 121 19.78 -7.23 16.74
C ARG A 121 19.48 -6.23 15.60
N GLY A 122 18.20 -6.14 15.23
CA GLY A 122 17.76 -5.22 14.17
C GLY A 122 17.66 -5.82 12.77
N PHE A 123 18.29 -6.95 12.47
CA PHE A 123 18.21 -7.59 11.16
C PHE A 123 16.77 -7.91 10.76
N THR A 124 15.99 -8.48 11.66
CA THR A 124 14.56 -8.79 11.42
C THR A 124 13.76 -7.55 11.06
N ALA A 125 14.04 -6.40 11.69
CA ALA A 125 13.36 -5.15 11.38
C ALA A 125 13.78 -4.59 10.01
N ALA A 126 15.07 -4.68 9.68
CA ALA A 126 15.60 -4.28 8.39
C ALA A 126 15.02 -5.17 7.25
N LEU A 127 14.97 -6.48 7.46
CA LEU A 127 14.37 -7.42 6.53
C LEU A 127 12.86 -7.14 6.32
N ALA A 128 12.11 -6.89 7.41
CA ALA A 128 10.70 -6.54 7.33
C ALA A 128 10.47 -5.29 6.47
N LYS A 129 11.30 -4.26 6.67
CA LYS A 129 11.25 -3.03 5.87
C LYS A 129 11.59 -3.29 4.40
N ALA A 130 12.62 -4.07 4.12
CA ALA A 130 13.01 -4.42 2.76
C ALA A 130 11.89 -5.18 2.03
N ILE A 131 11.25 -6.16 2.68
CA ILE A 131 10.12 -6.90 2.10
C ILE A 131 8.91 -5.97 1.88
N GLU A 132 8.63 -5.03 2.80
CA GLU A 132 7.57 -4.03 2.62
C GLU A 132 7.84 -3.13 1.41
N GLU A 133 9.07 -2.70 1.26
CA GLU A 133 9.49 -1.86 0.13
C GLU A 133 9.37 -2.63 -1.19
N LEU A 134 9.88 -3.85 -1.27
CA LEU A 134 9.72 -4.71 -2.44
C LEU A 134 8.24 -4.88 -2.80
N LYS A 135 7.38 -5.20 -1.83
CA LYS A 135 5.93 -5.33 -2.05
C LYS A 135 5.29 -4.04 -2.55
N SER A 136 5.74 -2.89 -2.07
CA SER A 136 5.18 -1.60 -2.50
C SER A 136 5.45 -1.27 -3.97
N TYR A 137 6.52 -1.83 -4.53
CA TYR A 137 6.86 -1.76 -5.96
C TYR A 137 6.39 -2.98 -6.76
N GLY A 138 5.59 -3.86 -6.16
CA GLY A 138 5.14 -5.09 -6.82
C GLY A 138 6.22 -6.15 -6.99
N GLY A 139 7.36 -5.99 -6.31
CA GLY A 139 8.46 -6.94 -6.38
C GLY A 139 8.12 -8.29 -5.74
N THR A 140 8.45 -9.37 -6.43
CA THR A 140 8.20 -10.75 -5.99
C THR A 140 9.52 -11.47 -5.68
N PRO A 141 9.48 -12.57 -4.89
CA PRO A 141 10.68 -13.36 -4.64
C PRO A 141 11.29 -13.95 -5.93
N GLU A 142 10.45 -14.31 -6.92
CA GLU A 142 10.89 -14.82 -8.21
C GLU A 142 11.71 -13.79 -8.97
N GLN A 143 11.25 -12.53 -8.99
CA GLN A 143 11.97 -11.43 -9.62
C GLN A 143 13.32 -11.16 -8.94
N LEU A 144 13.40 -11.33 -7.60
CA LEU A 144 14.67 -11.24 -6.88
C LEU A 144 15.64 -12.36 -7.28
N ASP A 145 15.13 -13.58 -7.44
CA ASP A 145 15.94 -14.72 -7.86
C ASP A 145 16.43 -14.56 -9.31
N GLU A 146 15.59 -14.05 -10.20
CA GLU A 146 15.98 -13.67 -11.56
C GLU A 146 17.04 -12.57 -11.58
N ALA A 147 16.86 -11.53 -10.77
CA ALA A 147 17.84 -10.45 -10.62
C ALA A 147 19.18 -10.99 -10.06
N ALA A 148 19.14 -11.92 -9.10
CA ALA A 148 20.32 -12.58 -8.58
C ALA A 148 21.08 -13.32 -9.71
N LYS A 149 20.39 -14.07 -10.55
CA LYS A 149 20.97 -14.78 -11.70
C LYS A 149 21.58 -13.81 -12.71
N ALA A 150 20.91 -12.68 -12.97
CA ALA A 150 21.36 -11.68 -13.95
C ALA A 150 22.65 -10.94 -13.53
N VAL A 151 22.86 -10.72 -12.23
CA VAL A 151 24.04 -10.02 -11.69
C VAL A 151 25.32 -10.88 -11.82
N GLY A 152 25.17 -12.19 -12.04
CA GLY A 152 26.31 -13.09 -12.09
C GLY A 152 26.85 -13.48 -10.70
N LYS A 153 27.91 -14.30 -10.67
CA LYS A 153 28.46 -14.82 -9.41
C LYS A 153 29.15 -13.72 -8.59
N GLY A 154 28.79 -13.60 -7.30
CA GLY A 154 29.41 -12.64 -6.40
C GLY A 154 28.59 -12.39 -5.14
N TYR A 155 29.05 -11.49 -4.30
CA TYR A 155 28.39 -11.12 -3.03
C TYR A 155 26.94 -10.64 -3.23
N LEU A 156 26.70 -9.83 -4.26
CA LEU A 156 25.37 -9.30 -4.54
C LEU A 156 24.40 -10.40 -4.97
N ASN A 157 24.82 -11.32 -5.81
CA ASN A 157 24.04 -12.50 -6.16
C ASN A 157 23.62 -13.29 -4.93
N GLN A 158 24.58 -13.65 -4.08
CA GLN A 158 24.32 -14.41 -2.84
C GLN A 158 23.39 -13.65 -1.89
N LYS A 159 23.57 -12.34 -1.76
CA LYS A 159 22.69 -11.50 -0.94
C LYS A 159 21.26 -11.46 -1.47
N LEU A 160 21.07 -11.31 -2.76
CA LEU A 160 19.74 -11.33 -3.38
C LEU A 160 19.07 -12.69 -3.23
N THR A 161 19.81 -13.79 -3.39
CA THR A 161 19.31 -15.15 -3.17
C THR A 161 18.88 -15.37 -1.72
N ASP A 162 19.69 -14.94 -0.75
CA ASP A 162 19.34 -15.04 0.67
C ASP A 162 18.05 -14.26 0.99
N ILE A 163 17.91 -13.04 0.45
CA ILE A 163 16.69 -12.22 0.63
C ILE A 163 15.49 -12.90 -0.05
N ALA A 164 15.65 -13.42 -1.27
CA ALA A 164 14.60 -14.13 -1.98
C ALA A 164 14.11 -15.34 -1.20
N THR A 165 15.02 -16.14 -0.63
CA THR A 165 14.70 -17.29 0.22
C THR A 165 13.83 -16.90 1.41
N LEU A 166 14.25 -15.87 2.17
CA LEU A 166 13.50 -15.40 3.34
C LEU A 166 12.13 -14.79 2.94
N TYR A 167 12.07 -14.11 1.81
CA TYR A 167 10.83 -13.55 1.30
C TYR A 167 9.87 -14.64 0.82
N TRP A 168 10.34 -15.69 0.17
CA TRP A 168 9.57 -16.87 -0.20
C TRP A 168 8.91 -17.53 1.02
N GLU A 169 9.70 -17.80 2.05
CA GLU A 169 9.18 -18.41 3.28
C GLU A 169 8.16 -17.48 3.96
N PHE A 170 8.40 -16.17 3.95
CA PHE A 170 7.42 -15.20 4.46
C PHE A 170 6.10 -15.23 3.66
N GLN A 171 6.16 -15.30 2.33
CA GLN A 171 4.96 -15.42 1.51
C GLN A 171 4.19 -16.72 1.78
N LYS A 172 4.89 -17.86 1.85
CA LYS A 172 4.26 -19.13 2.17
C LYS A 172 3.57 -19.10 3.55
N ALA A 173 4.23 -18.56 4.55
CA ALA A 173 3.69 -18.47 5.89
C ALA A 173 2.48 -17.54 6.01
N THR A 174 2.35 -16.56 5.09
CA THR A 174 1.24 -15.61 5.06
C THR A 174 0.15 -15.98 4.05
N ALA A 175 0.42 -16.89 3.11
CA ALA A 175 -0.53 -17.29 2.09
C ALA A 175 -1.80 -17.91 2.71
N GLY A 176 -2.96 -17.37 2.35
CA GLY A 176 -4.24 -17.87 2.83
C GLY A 176 -4.62 -17.52 4.28
N ARG A 177 -3.70 -16.95 5.06
CA ARG A 177 -3.94 -16.60 6.48
C ARG A 177 -4.11 -15.10 6.71
N TYR A 178 -3.46 -14.27 5.90
CA TYR A 178 -3.43 -12.81 6.03
C TYR A 178 -3.69 -12.11 4.69
#